data_faaa2362e969fda574fb9c6a4f6a6757
#
_entry.id   faaa2362e969fda574fb9c6a4f6a6757
#
_cell.length_a   1.000
_cell.length_b   1.000
_cell.length_c   1.000
_cell.angle_alpha   90.00
_cell.angle_beta   90.00
_cell.angle_gamma   90.00
#
_symmetry.space_group_name_H-M   'P 1'
#
loop_
_entity.id
_entity.type
_entity.pdbx_description
1 polymer ?
#
loop_
_entity_poly.entity_id
_entity_poly.type
_entity_poly.pdbx_seq_one_letter_code
_entity_poly.pdbx_strand_id
1 'polypeptide(L)'
;AALMLVLYDVTTLYFEIQKDDEYRKPGLSKERRLEPQITVGLLVDSSGFPLEIQSFEGNHAEVKTIVPVLAGFKERHGLSDITVTADAAMLSAGNIEVLERLGYHYIIGSKLTKTPYEIEVHLSGDENFEDGQIFETGKTVTIDGKRTKRREIFQYRQKRAALDLLNIDKTVAKAQKIIDKKADIKRNRF
;
A
#
# COMPACT_ATOMS: atom_id res chain seq x y z
N ALA A 1 23.88 4.44 -15.31
CA ALA A 1 22.64 3.69 -15.49
C ALA A 1 21.47 4.64 -15.22
N ALA A 2 20.46 4.64 -16.08
CA ALA A 2 19.28 5.46 -15.87
C ALA A 2 18.43 4.79 -14.78
N LEU A 3 18.05 5.54 -13.76
CA LEU A 3 17.09 5.10 -12.73
C LEU A 3 15.76 4.83 -13.42
N MET A 4 15.28 3.59 -13.36
CA MET A 4 13.99 3.21 -13.93
C MET A 4 12.92 3.21 -12.85
N LEU A 5 11.92 4.10 -12.97
CA LEU A 5 10.74 4.10 -12.12
C LEU A 5 9.68 3.18 -12.73
N VAL A 6 9.25 2.21 -11.96
CA VAL A 6 8.17 1.28 -12.34
C VAL A 6 7.05 1.32 -11.32
N LEU A 7 5.83 1.19 -11.82
CA LEU A 7 4.62 1.10 -11.00
C LEU A 7 4.10 -0.33 -11.07
N TYR A 8 3.78 -0.89 -9.93
CA TYR A 8 3.23 -2.22 -9.80
C TYR A 8 1.83 -2.19 -9.20
N ASP A 9 0.90 -2.84 -9.86
CA ASP A 9 -0.46 -3.03 -9.36
C ASP A 9 -0.96 -4.45 -9.62
N VAL A 10 -1.97 -4.85 -8.86
CA VAL A 10 -2.59 -6.18 -8.95
C VAL A 10 -4.09 -6.05 -9.12
N THR A 11 -4.62 -6.84 -10.02
CA THR A 11 -6.06 -6.98 -10.21
C THR A 11 -6.48 -8.45 -10.13
N THR A 12 -7.76 -8.66 -9.90
CA THR A 12 -8.37 -10.00 -9.89
C THR A 12 -9.32 -10.12 -11.07
N LEU A 13 -9.17 -11.18 -11.84
CA LEU A 13 -10.07 -11.54 -12.92
C LEU A 13 -10.91 -12.73 -12.52
N TYR A 14 -12.24 -12.59 -12.63
CA TYR A 14 -13.21 -13.62 -12.28
C TYR A 14 -13.66 -14.38 -13.51
N PHE A 15 -14.00 -15.65 -13.30
CA PHE A 15 -14.49 -16.53 -14.35
C PHE A 15 -15.91 -16.98 -14.02
N GLU A 16 -16.84 -16.82 -14.94
CA GLU A 16 -18.22 -17.31 -14.85
C GLU A 16 -18.26 -18.82 -15.15
N ILE A 17 -17.58 -19.61 -14.33
CA ILE A 17 -17.53 -21.07 -14.42
C ILE A 17 -17.95 -21.69 -13.10
N GLN A 18 -18.59 -22.85 -13.14
CA GLN A 18 -19.08 -23.53 -11.94
C GLN A 18 -18.01 -24.37 -11.22
N LYS A 19 -16.92 -24.69 -11.90
CA LYS A 19 -15.84 -25.50 -11.33
C LYS A 19 -14.54 -24.73 -11.35
N ASP A 20 -13.85 -24.78 -10.23
CA ASP A 20 -12.47 -24.37 -10.12
C ASP A 20 -11.53 -25.42 -10.74
N ASP A 21 -10.31 -25.04 -11.00
CA ASP A 21 -9.21 -25.90 -11.39
C ASP A 21 -7.97 -25.59 -10.52
N GLU A 22 -6.82 -26.17 -10.89
CA GLU A 22 -5.59 -25.95 -10.13
C GLU A 22 -5.11 -24.50 -10.14
N TYR A 23 -5.57 -23.69 -11.08
CA TYR A 23 -5.14 -22.30 -11.28
C TYR A 23 -6.25 -21.28 -10.99
N ARG A 24 -7.45 -21.51 -11.52
CA ARG A 24 -8.64 -20.68 -11.28
C ARG A 24 -9.31 -21.15 -10.00
N LYS A 25 -9.01 -20.48 -8.90
CA LYS A 25 -9.47 -20.86 -7.55
C LYS A 25 -10.25 -19.73 -6.92
N PRO A 26 -11.25 -20.02 -6.07
CA PRO A 26 -11.82 -19.01 -5.20
C PRO A 26 -10.74 -18.39 -4.31
N GLY A 27 -10.77 -17.08 -4.13
CA GLY A 27 -9.78 -16.36 -3.33
C GLY A 27 -10.39 -15.21 -2.55
N LEU A 28 -9.59 -14.61 -1.68
CA LEU A 28 -9.96 -13.39 -0.95
C LEU A 28 -9.89 -12.20 -1.91
N SER A 29 -11.03 -11.84 -2.49
CA SER A 29 -11.16 -10.62 -3.28
C SER A 29 -11.77 -9.49 -2.46
N LYS A 30 -11.49 -8.25 -2.87
CA LYS A 30 -12.14 -7.05 -2.30
C LYS A 30 -13.66 -7.11 -2.41
N GLU A 31 -14.17 -7.77 -3.44
CA GLU A 31 -15.59 -7.91 -3.74
C GLU A 31 -16.24 -9.12 -3.06
N ARG A 32 -15.47 -9.98 -2.39
CA ARG A 32 -15.93 -11.20 -1.70
C ARG A 32 -16.75 -12.13 -2.60
N ARG A 33 -16.37 -12.26 -3.86
CA ARG A 33 -16.99 -13.17 -4.80
C ARG A 33 -16.57 -14.61 -4.52
N LEU A 34 -17.47 -15.54 -4.88
CA LEU A 34 -17.23 -16.99 -4.73
C LEU A 34 -16.76 -17.63 -6.03
N GLU A 35 -16.86 -16.92 -7.14
CA GLU A 35 -16.45 -17.40 -8.46
C GLU A 35 -14.95 -17.65 -8.51
N PRO A 36 -14.50 -18.67 -9.24
CA PRO A 36 -13.09 -18.89 -9.49
C PRO A 36 -12.43 -17.66 -10.13
N GLN A 37 -11.24 -17.35 -9.69
CA GLN A 37 -10.50 -16.16 -10.09
C GLN A 37 -9.04 -16.49 -10.38
N ILE A 38 -8.35 -15.56 -11.00
CA ILE A 38 -6.90 -15.48 -11.04
C ILE A 38 -6.45 -14.11 -10.55
N THR A 39 -5.25 -14.04 -10.03
CA THR A 39 -4.59 -12.79 -9.67
C THR A 39 -3.64 -12.39 -10.79
N VAL A 40 -3.69 -11.15 -11.25
CA VAL A 40 -2.83 -10.63 -12.33
C VAL A 40 -2.04 -9.45 -11.82
N GLY A 41 -0.73 -9.57 -11.82
CA GLY A 41 0.22 -8.49 -11.54
C GLY A 41 0.63 -7.80 -12.84
N LEU A 42 0.61 -6.48 -12.83
CA LEU A 42 1.01 -5.61 -13.94
C LEU A 42 2.11 -4.67 -13.49
N LEU A 43 3.22 -4.66 -14.23
CA LEU A 43 4.30 -3.71 -14.10
C LEU A 43 4.26 -2.74 -15.28
N VAL A 44 4.26 -1.43 -15.01
CA VAL A 44 4.25 -0.39 -16.03
C VAL A 44 5.37 0.61 -15.78
N ASP A 45 5.78 1.33 -16.82
CA ASP A 45 6.69 2.46 -16.68
C ASP A 45 5.96 3.73 -16.19
N SER A 46 6.69 4.82 -16.04
CA SER A 46 6.15 6.12 -15.61
C SER A 46 5.16 6.75 -16.58
N SER A 47 5.11 6.28 -17.84
CA SER A 47 4.13 6.71 -18.85
C SER A 47 2.85 5.87 -18.84
N GLY A 48 2.85 4.76 -18.09
CA GLY A 48 1.77 3.77 -18.08
C GLY A 48 1.92 2.68 -19.14
N PHE A 49 3.06 2.60 -19.82
CA PHE A 49 3.31 1.54 -20.79
C PHE A 49 3.56 0.21 -20.07
N PRO A 50 2.86 -0.88 -20.44
CA PRO A 50 3.02 -2.18 -19.79
C PRO A 50 4.38 -2.79 -20.12
N LEU A 51 5.13 -3.12 -19.07
CA LEU A 51 6.45 -3.73 -19.15
C LEU A 51 6.40 -5.24 -18.93
N GLU A 52 5.57 -5.66 -17.97
CA GLU A 52 5.47 -7.04 -17.55
C GLU A 52 4.06 -7.34 -17.08
N ILE A 53 3.55 -8.50 -17.46
CA ILE A 53 2.30 -9.08 -16.98
C ILE A 53 2.61 -10.48 -16.46
N GLN A 54 2.12 -10.78 -15.25
CA GLN A 54 2.22 -12.14 -14.70
C GLN A 54 0.91 -12.51 -13.99
N SER A 55 0.42 -13.72 -14.27
CA SER A 55 -0.76 -14.26 -13.60
C SER A 55 -0.36 -15.28 -12.52
N PHE A 56 -1.21 -15.37 -11.51
CA PHE A 56 -1.03 -16.25 -10.36
C PHE A 56 -2.35 -16.97 -10.06
N GLU A 57 -2.28 -18.08 -9.34
CA GLU A 57 -3.45 -18.78 -8.83
C GLU A 57 -4.41 -17.84 -8.09
N GLY A 58 -5.71 -18.09 -8.21
CA GLY A 58 -6.73 -17.19 -7.65
C GLY A 58 -6.71 -17.02 -6.14
N ASN A 59 -6.16 -17.97 -5.41
CA ASN A 59 -5.96 -17.93 -3.96
C ASN A 59 -4.59 -17.36 -3.55
N HIS A 60 -3.78 -16.92 -4.52
CA HIS A 60 -2.47 -16.34 -4.24
C HIS A 60 -2.63 -14.94 -3.63
N ALA A 61 -1.97 -14.70 -2.50
CA ALA A 61 -2.06 -13.40 -1.84
C ALA A 61 -1.36 -12.31 -2.67
N GLU A 62 -2.06 -11.21 -2.95
CA GLU A 62 -1.53 -10.06 -3.72
C GLU A 62 -0.14 -9.62 -3.24
N VAL A 63 0.06 -9.58 -1.92
CA VAL A 63 1.33 -9.20 -1.29
C VAL A 63 2.52 -10.09 -1.72
N LYS A 64 2.27 -11.33 -2.16
CA LYS A 64 3.32 -12.26 -2.57
C LYS A 64 3.68 -12.17 -4.05
N THR A 65 2.96 -11.38 -4.83
CA THR A 65 3.13 -11.32 -6.29
C THR A 65 4.25 -10.38 -6.74
N ILE A 66 4.52 -9.31 -6.00
CA ILE A 66 5.43 -8.23 -6.41
C ILE A 66 6.88 -8.70 -6.58
N VAL A 67 7.39 -9.48 -5.62
CA VAL A 67 8.81 -9.90 -5.64
C VAL A 67 9.13 -10.81 -6.84
N PRO A 68 8.34 -11.85 -7.15
CA PRO A 68 8.58 -12.69 -8.34
C PRO A 68 8.54 -11.91 -9.65
N VAL A 69 7.57 -10.98 -9.79
CA VAL A 69 7.45 -10.16 -11.01
C VAL A 69 8.67 -9.29 -11.21
N LEU A 70 9.10 -8.59 -10.16
CA LEU A 70 10.29 -7.73 -10.22
C LEU A 70 11.57 -8.52 -10.47
N ALA A 71 11.74 -9.67 -9.83
CA ALA A 71 12.91 -10.50 -10.01
C ALA A 71 13.00 -11.03 -11.46
N GLY A 72 11.89 -11.55 -12.00
CA GLY A 72 11.83 -12.01 -13.38
C GLY A 72 12.04 -10.89 -14.39
N PHE A 73 11.50 -9.70 -14.14
CA PHE A 73 11.70 -8.53 -14.99
C PHE A 73 13.17 -8.08 -15.00
N LYS A 74 13.78 -7.97 -13.82
CA LYS A 74 15.20 -7.60 -13.67
C LYS A 74 16.11 -8.56 -14.42
N GLU A 75 15.88 -9.87 -14.25
CA GLU A 75 16.68 -10.92 -14.89
C GLU A 75 16.56 -10.84 -16.42
N ARG A 76 15.34 -10.77 -16.97
CA ARG A 76 15.13 -10.73 -18.42
C ARG A 76 15.73 -9.50 -19.10
N HIS A 77 15.73 -8.36 -18.44
CA HIS A 77 16.14 -7.10 -19.03
C HIS A 77 17.54 -6.63 -18.59
N GLY A 78 18.22 -7.39 -17.72
CA GLY A 78 19.57 -7.04 -17.25
C GLY A 78 19.64 -5.70 -16.50
N LEU A 79 18.56 -5.31 -15.82
CA LEU A 79 18.46 -4.00 -15.17
C LEU A 79 19.14 -4.03 -13.80
N SER A 80 19.97 -3.03 -13.53
CA SER A 80 20.69 -2.93 -12.24
C SER A 80 19.98 -2.06 -11.23
N ASP A 81 19.21 -1.06 -11.69
CA ASP A 81 18.70 0.01 -10.84
C ASP A 81 17.20 0.27 -11.13
N ILE A 82 16.35 -0.22 -10.25
CA ILE A 82 14.89 -0.11 -10.37
C ILE A 82 14.34 0.52 -9.10
N THR A 83 13.53 1.56 -9.25
CA THR A 83 12.69 2.09 -8.19
C THR A 83 11.25 1.65 -8.41
N VAL A 84 10.70 0.92 -7.44
CA VAL A 84 9.33 0.40 -7.47
C VAL A 84 8.41 1.31 -6.69
N THR A 85 7.27 1.65 -7.27
CA THR A 85 6.16 2.21 -6.51
C THR A 85 4.96 1.26 -6.55
N ALA A 86 4.30 1.10 -5.41
CA ALA A 86 3.13 0.25 -5.26
C ALA A 86 2.22 0.78 -4.15
N ASP A 87 0.96 0.31 -4.14
CA ASP A 87 0.00 0.67 -3.08
C ASP A 87 0.47 0.12 -1.71
N ALA A 88 0.12 0.85 -0.65
CA ALA A 88 0.39 0.48 0.74
C ALA A 88 -0.13 -0.91 1.13
N ALA A 89 -1.23 -1.37 0.50
CA ALA A 89 -1.79 -2.69 0.74
C ALA A 89 -0.92 -3.83 0.18
N MET A 90 -0.09 -3.55 -0.83
CA MET A 90 0.74 -4.54 -1.51
C MET A 90 2.10 -4.74 -0.87
N LEU A 91 2.56 -3.79 -0.06
CA LEU A 91 3.88 -3.84 0.56
C LEU A 91 3.78 -4.04 2.07
N SER A 92 3.75 -5.30 2.47
CA SER A 92 3.95 -5.68 3.87
C SER A 92 5.39 -5.35 4.32
N ALA A 93 5.60 -5.26 5.62
CA ALA A 93 6.95 -5.07 6.18
C ALA A 93 7.95 -6.12 5.66
N GLY A 94 7.50 -7.37 5.51
CA GLY A 94 8.33 -8.46 4.96
C GLY A 94 8.70 -8.24 3.49
N ASN A 95 7.79 -7.72 2.66
CA ASN A 95 8.11 -7.41 1.27
C ASN A 95 9.14 -6.28 1.15
N ILE A 96 9.02 -5.26 2.01
CA ILE A 96 9.98 -4.15 2.04
C ILE A 96 11.39 -4.67 2.37
N GLU A 97 11.50 -5.55 3.37
CA GLU A 97 12.78 -6.16 3.73
C GLU A 97 13.37 -6.98 2.58
N VAL A 98 12.53 -7.72 1.85
CA VAL A 98 12.97 -8.48 0.67
C VAL A 98 13.44 -7.55 -0.45
N LEU A 99 12.72 -6.46 -0.75
CA LEU A 99 13.13 -5.48 -1.74
C LEU A 99 14.49 -4.85 -1.39
N GLU A 100 14.68 -4.47 -0.12
CA GLU A 100 15.93 -3.90 0.37
C GLU A 100 17.09 -4.91 0.30
N ARG A 101 16.84 -6.17 0.64
CA ARG A 101 17.82 -7.26 0.52
C ARG A 101 18.24 -7.51 -0.93
N LEU A 102 17.31 -7.41 -1.87
CA LEU A 102 17.56 -7.56 -3.30
C LEU A 102 18.13 -6.29 -3.96
N GLY A 103 18.30 -5.21 -3.19
CA GLY A 103 18.87 -3.96 -3.69
C GLY A 103 17.91 -3.13 -4.56
N TYR A 104 16.60 -3.29 -4.41
CA TYR A 104 15.63 -2.43 -5.06
C TYR A 104 15.41 -1.15 -4.28
N HIS A 105 15.23 -0.05 -5.00
CA HIS A 105 14.65 1.17 -4.44
C HIS A 105 13.13 1.08 -4.46
N TYR A 106 12.47 1.77 -3.52
CA TYR A 106 11.01 1.76 -3.47
C TYR A 106 10.42 3.08 -2.97
N ILE A 107 9.22 3.39 -3.43
CA ILE A 107 8.37 4.47 -2.93
C ILE A 107 7.00 3.86 -2.60
N ILE A 108 6.59 3.92 -1.33
CA ILE A 108 5.37 3.27 -0.87
C ILE A 108 4.51 4.24 -0.10
N GLY A 109 3.21 4.23 -0.39
CA GLY A 109 2.23 4.84 0.51
C GLY A 109 2.19 4.10 1.85
N SER A 110 2.18 4.82 2.96
CA SER A 110 2.04 4.23 4.30
C SER A 110 0.91 4.90 5.07
N LYS A 111 0.25 4.13 5.93
CA LYS A 111 -0.70 4.71 6.87
C LYS A 111 0.06 5.39 8.00
N LEU A 112 -0.30 6.62 8.30
CA LEU A 112 0.20 7.31 9.48
C LEU A 112 -0.44 6.68 10.73
N THR A 113 0.33 5.88 11.46
CA THR A 113 -0.13 5.23 12.70
C THR A 113 0.25 6.00 13.94
N LYS A 114 1.34 6.78 13.87
CA LYS A 114 1.84 7.64 14.93
C LYS A 114 2.49 8.85 14.28
N THR A 115 2.16 10.04 14.75
CA THR A 115 2.79 11.29 14.31
C THR A 115 4.25 11.32 14.76
N PRO A 116 5.22 11.56 13.87
CA PRO A 116 6.61 11.78 14.26
C PRO A 116 6.76 13.01 15.16
N TYR A 117 7.74 12.97 16.06
CA TYR A 117 7.97 14.04 17.02
C TYR A 117 8.18 15.42 16.35
N GLU A 118 8.88 15.46 15.24
CA GLU A 118 9.14 16.68 14.48
C GLU A 118 7.84 17.33 13.99
N ILE A 119 6.86 16.52 13.60
CA ILE A 119 5.52 17.00 13.19
C ILE A 119 4.69 17.34 14.42
N GLU A 120 4.79 16.60 15.52
CA GLU A 120 4.10 16.92 16.78
C GLU A 120 4.52 18.29 17.32
N VAL A 121 5.81 18.63 17.26
CA VAL A 121 6.33 19.93 17.66
C VAL A 121 5.76 21.04 16.79
N HIS A 122 5.70 20.82 15.47
CA HIS A 122 5.08 21.78 14.55
C HIS A 122 3.57 21.97 14.82
N LEU A 123 2.85 20.87 15.09
CA LEU A 123 1.42 20.90 15.44
C LEU A 123 1.14 21.60 16.77
N SER A 124 2.10 21.62 17.69
CA SER A 124 1.98 22.28 19.00
C SER A 124 2.24 23.80 18.94
N GLY A 125 2.73 24.30 17.80
CA GLY A 125 2.90 25.73 17.53
C GLY A 125 1.64 26.36 16.97
N ASP A 126 1.61 27.68 16.94
CA ASP A 126 0.52 28.45 16.31
C ASP A 126 0.61 28.50 14.78
N GLU A 127 1.50 27.68 14.19
CA GLU A 127 1.72 27.64 12.75
C GLU A 127 0.65 26.82 12.04
N ASN A 128 0.02 27.43 11.04
CA ASN A 128 -0.89 26.71 10.16
C ASN A 128 -0.11 25.94 9.07
N PHE A 129 -0.57 24.74 8.73
CA PHE A 129 -0.03 24.02 7.59
C PHE A 129 -0.45 24.64 6.27
N GLU A 130 0.48 24.76 5.34
CA GLU A 130 0.19 25.12 3.95
C GLU A 130 -0.20 23.89 3.14
N ASP A 131 -1.16 24.03 2.20
CA ASP A 131 -1.54 22.92 1.32
C ASP A 131 -0.36 22.51 0.46
N GLY A 132 -0.02 21.20 0.51
CA GLY A 132 1.14 20.66 -0.17
C GLY A 132 2.44 20.67 0.64
N GLN A 133 2.45 21.24 1.86
CA GLN A 133 3.63 21.26 2.73
C GLN A 133 4.15 19.84 2.97
N ILE A 134 5.48 19.71 2.88
CA ILE A 134 6.18 18.43 3.01
C ILE A 134 7.07 18.44 4.24
N PHE A 135 6.99 17.37 5.01
CA PHE A 135 7.89 17.06 6.12
C PHE A 135 8.65 15.78 5.78
N GLU A 136 9.93 15.77 6.07
CA GLU A 136 10.79 14.62 5.86
C GLU A 136 11.47 14.24 7.16
N THR A 137 11.39 12.94 7.50
CA THR A 137 12.12 12.37 8.62
C THR A 137 12.91 11.15 8.17
N GLY A 138 13.88 10.74 8.97
CA GLY A 138 14.69 9.56 8.70
C GLY A 138 14.53 8.52 9.80
N LYS A 139 14.25 7.28 9.40
CA LYS A 139 14.19 6.13 10.30
C LYS A 139 15.33 5.17 10.02
N THR A 140 16.10 4.82 11.02
CA THR A 140 17.11 3.76 10.88
C THR A 140 16.48 2.42 11.25
N VAL A 141 16.55 1.46 10.34
CA VAL A 141 16.12 0.07 10.56
C VAL A 141 17.34 -0.85 10.45
N THR A 142 17.29 -2.00 11.10
CA THR A 142 18.35 -3.02 10.97
C THR A 142 17.79 -4.20 10.21
N ILE A 143 18.42 -4.54 9.09
CA ILE A 143 18.05 -5.66 8.20
C ILE A 143 19.28 -6.53 8.06
N ASP A 144 19.16 -7.80 8.41
CA ASP A 144 20.27 -8.78 8.38
C ASP A 144 21.56 -8.23 9.05
N GLY A 145 21.41 -7.51 10.19
CA GLY A 145 22.53 -6.90 10.92
C GLY A 145 23.06 -5.59 10.32
N LYS A 146 22.60 -5.18 9.14
CA LYS A 146 23.01 -3.94 8.47
C LYS A 146 22.03 -2.81 8.77
N ARG A 147 22.56 -1.66 9.21
CA ARG A 147 21.78 -0.43 9.41
C ARG A 147 21.42 0.19 8.05
N THR A 148 20.13 0.31 7.78
CA THR A 148 19.58 0.95 6.58
C THR A 148 18.78 2.17 6.98
N LYS A 149 18.97 3.28 6.28
CA LYS A 149 18.17 4.50 6.48
C LYS A 149 16.96 4.47 5.54
N ARG A 150 15.76 4.60 6.11
CA ARG A 150 14.52 4.84 5.36
C ARG A 150 14.16 6.32 5.48
N ARG A 151 13.76 6.93 4.38
CA ARG A 151 13.15 8.27 4.37
C ARG A 151 11.66 8.12 4.53
N GLU A 152 11.08 8.89 5.44
CA GLU A 152 9.63 8.98 5.63
C GLU A 152 9.21 10.39 5.22
N ILE A 153 8.31 10.49 4.25
CA ILE A 153 7.85 11.76 3.68
C ILE A 153 6.37 11.92 4.01
N PHE A 154 6.02 13.01 4.65
CA PHE A 154 4.67 13.37 5.04
C PHE A 154 4.24 14.60 4.26
N GLN A 155 3.07 14.55 3.64
CA GLN A 155 2.51 15.69 2.94
C GLN A 155 1.19 16.10 3.58
N TYR A 156 1.08 17.37 3.97
CA TYR A 156 -0.19 17.94 4.38
C TYR A 156 -1.04 18.26 3.14
N ARG A 157 -2.31 17.88 3.20
CA ARG A 157 -3.31 18.20 2.17
C ARG A 157 -4.56 18.72 2.85
N GLN A 158 -4.87 20.00 2.63
CA GLN A 158 -6.01 20.70 3.23
C GLN A 158 -7.34 19.96 2.93
N LYS A 159 -7.54 19.54 1.68
CA LYS A 159 -8.73 18.77 1.27
C LYS A 159 -8.86 17.44 2.02
N ARG A 160 -7.72 16.76 2.27
CA ARG A 160 -7.71 15.51 3.03
C ARG A 160 -7.98 15.75 4.50
N ALA A 161 -7.36 16.77 5.10
CA ALA A 161 -7.57 17.15 6.49
C ALA A 161 -9.05 17.50 6.76
N ALA A 162 -9.68 18.27 5.87
CA ALA A 162 -11.11 18.59 5.97
C ALA A 162 -12.00 17.34 5.92
N LEU A 163 -11.68 16.38 5.04
CA LEU A 163 -12.41 15.11 4.96
C LEU A 163 -12.23 14.27 6.24
N ASP A 164 -11.02 14.22 6.79
CA ASP A 164 -10.72 13.45 8.00
C ASP A 164 -11.43 14.08 9.21
N LEU A 165 -11.46 15.41 9.36
CA LEU A 165 -12.24 16.13 10.36
C LEU A 165 -13.74 15.78 10.25
N LEU A 166 -14.31 15.86 9.07
CA LEU A 166 -15.71 15.51 8.84
C LEU A 166 -16.03 14.06 9.27
N ASN A 167 -15.11 13.12 9.05
CA ASN A 167 -15.26 11.72 9.47
C ASN A 167 -15.13 11.56 10.99
N ILE A 168 -14.24 12.32 11.63
CA ILE A 168 -14.10 12.38 13.09
C ILE A 168 -15.40 12.90 13.70
N ASP A 169 -15.92 14.03 13.21
CA ASP A 169 -17.17 14.64 13.71
C ASP A 169 -18.37 13.66 13.59
N LYS A 170 -18.48 12.97 12.45
CA LYS A 170 -19.49 11.91 12.28
C LYS A 170 -19.34 10.79 13.29
N THR A 171 -18.11 10.42 13.60
CA THR A 171 -17.82 9.33 14.56
C THR A 171 -18.15 9.79 15.99
N VAL A 172 -17.75 11.01 16.36
CA VAL A 172 -18.07 11.61 17.65
C VAL A 172 -19.59 11.75 17.83
N ALA A 173 -20.29 12.25 16.80
CA ALA A 173 -21.75 12.37 16.84
C ALA A 173 -22.46 11.02 17.01
N LYS A 174 -21.93 9.94 16.40
CA LYS A 174 -22.44 8.57 16.63
C LYS A 174 -22.19 8.10 18.07
N ALA A 175 -21.00 8.33 18.59
CA ALA A 175 -20.65 7.99 19.96
C ALA A 175 -21.54 8.73 20.97
N GLN A 176 -21.79 10.03 20.75
CA GLN A 176 -22.66 10.85 21.59
C GLN A 176 -24.11 10.29 21.64
N LYS A 177 -24.65 9.88 20.47
CA LYS A 177 -25.99 9.26 20.42
C LYS A 177 -26.09 7.97 21.24
N ILE A 178 -25.00 7.19 21.32
CA ILE A 178 -24.94 5.98 22.14
C ILE A 178 -24.91 6.35 23.63
N ILE A 179 -24.08 7.33 24.00
CA ILE A 179 -23.99 7.84 25.38
C ILE A 179 -25.35 8.38 25.84
N ASP A 180 -26.02 9.14 24.98
CA ASP A 180 -27.38 9.69 25.24
C ASP A 180 -28.49 8.61 25.21
N LYS A 181 -28.15 7.34 25.02
CA LYS A 181 -29.10 6.23 24.88
C LYS A 181 -30.13 6.40 23.75
N LYS A 182 -29.77 7.20 22.72
CA LYS A 182 -30.60 7.43 21.52
C LYS A 182 -30.29 6.46 20.40
N ALA A 183 -29.28 5.61 20.56
CA ALA A 183 -28.88 4.57 19.60
C ALA A 183 -28.25 3.38 20.32
N ASP A 184 -28.53 2.17 19.82
CA ASP A 184 -27.92 0.94 20.32
C ASP A 184 -26.49 0.75 19.80
N ILE A 185 -25.66 0.12 20.62
CA ILE A 185 -24.35 -0.33 20.22
C ILE A 185 -24.52 -1.48 19.23
N LYS A 186 -24.37 -1.21 17.94
CA LYS A 186 -24.28 -2.29 16.96
C LYS A 186 -22.92 -2.99 17.17
N ARG A 187 -22.95 -4.20 17.73
CA ARG A 187 -21.76 -5.08 17.72
C ARG A 187 -21.42 -5.39 16.25
N ASN A 188 -20.38 -4.77 15.74
CA ASN A 188 -19.76 -5.26 14.51
C ASN A 188 -19.24 -6.66 14.82
N ARG A 189 -19.86 -7.67 14.25
CA ARG A 189 -19.24 -9.01 14.18
C ARG A 189 -18.12 -8.90 13.16
N PHE A 190 -16.88 -8.98 13.64
CA PHE A 190 -15.71 -9.21 12.83
C PHE A 190 -15.77 -10.63 12.27
#